data_f7406d67c0714e3e639e91cdca60fe59
#
_entry.id   f7406d67c0714e3e639e91cdca60fe59
#
_cell.length_a   1.000
_cell.length_b   1.000
_cell.length_c   1.000
_cell.angle_alpha   90.00
_cell.angle_beta   90.00
_cell.angle_gamma   90.00
#
_symmetry.space_group_name_H-M   'P 1'
#
loop_
_entity.id
_entity.type
_entity.pdbx_description
1 polymer ?
#
loop_
_entity_poly.entity_id
_entity_poly.type
_entity_poly.pdbx_seq_one_letter_code
_entity_poly.pdbx_strand_id
1 'polypeptide(L)'
;MYSKVLLVFIGGGIGTVARFLINYFINFSMLSQFSTLFINVVGSFLFGIIYSIIAQNSLISLFLLTGILGGFTTFSQFTMDIIELNTQSQISTLIYFLGTVIFSILGAMLGVYIGSKVVN
;
A
#
# COMPACT_ATOMS: atom_id res chain seq x y z
N MET A 1 23.51 12.36 1.11
CA MET A 1 22.45 12.42 0.10
C MET A 1 22.40 11.12 -0.72
N TYR A 2 23.47 10.68 -1.34
CA TYR A 2 23.52 9.46 -2.18
C TYR A 2 23.04 8.17 -1.46
N SER A 3 23.45 7.95 -0.22
CA SER A 3 23.01 6.79 0.56
C SER A 3 21.50 6.75 0.81
N LYS A 4 20.85 7.89 1.01
CA LYS A 4 19.39 7.98 1.17
C LYS A 4 18.66 7.63 -0.12
N VAL A 5 19.13 8.14 -1.25
CA VAL A 5 18.58 7.85 -2.58
C VAL A 5 18.72 6.36 -2.89
N LEU A 6 19.89 5.77 -2.59
CA LEU A 6 20.13 4.34 -2.81
C LEU A 6 19.20 3.47 -1.95
N LEU A 7 18.97 3.84 -0.69
CA LEU A 7 18.01 3.11 0.18
C LEU A 7 16.58 3.15 -0.37
N VAL A 8 16.13 4.32 -0.83
CA VAL A 8 14.80 4.45 -1.45
C VAL A 8 14.72 3.66 -2.75
N PHE A 9 15.76 3.66 -3.57
CA PHE A 9 15.83 2.91 -4.81
C PHE A 9 15.72 1.39 -4.56
N ILE A 10 16.53 0.86 -3.63
CA ILE A 10 16.52 -0.57 -3.28
C ILE A 10 15.16 -0.94 -2.64
N GLY A 11 14.72 -0.17 -1.66
CA GLY A 11 13.42 -0.40 -1.00
C GLY A 11 12.26 -0.32 -1.99
N GLY A 12 12.24 0.67 -2.86
CA GLY A 12 11.24 0.84 -3.91
C GLY A 12 11.22 -0.34 -4.88
N GLY A 13 12.39 -0.83 -5.29
CA GLY A 13 12.51 -2.04 -6.10
C GLY A 13 11.90 -3.27 -5.41
N ILE A 14 12.22 -3.50 -4.13
CA ILE A 14 11.66 -4.60 -3.33
C ILE A 14 10.13 -4.47 -3.24
N GLY A 15 9.62 -3.29 -2.88
CA GLY A 15 8.18 -3.05 -2.75
C GLY A 15 7.43 -3.26 -4.08
N THR A 16 7.98 -2.75 -5.18
CA THR A 16 7.38 -2.91 -6.51
C THR A 16 7.37 -4.36 -6.97
N VAL A 17 8.45 -5.12 -6.72
CA VAL A 17 8.51 -6.55 -7.04
C VAL A 17 7.50 -7.33 -6.19
N ALA A 18 7.39 -7.04 -4.88
CA ALA A 18 6.39 -7.67 -4.02
C ALA A 18 4.97 -7.41 -4.53
N ARG A 19 4.64 -6.17 -4.90
CA ARG A 19 3.36 -5.82 -5.53
C ARG A 19 3.13 -6.58 -6.83
N PHE A 20 4.12 -6.64 -7.70
CA PHE A 20 4.02 -7.39 -8.97
C PHE A 20 3.70 -8.86 -8.72
N LEU A 21 4.38 -9.51 -7.78
CA LEU A 21 4.14 -10.92 -7.46
C LEU A 21 2.73 -11.15 -6.90
N ILE A 22 2.26 -10.28 -6.01
CA ILE A 22 0.89 -10.36 -5.48
C ILE A 22 -0.13 -10.20 -6.61
N ASN A 23 0.05 -9.21 -7.48
CA ASN A 23 -0.82 -9.02 -8.64
C ASN A 23 -0.80 -10.25 -9.54
N TYR A 24 0.36 -10.82 -9.81
CA TYR A 24 0.50 -12.00 -10.64
C TYR A 24 -0.28 -13.20 -10.08
N PHE A 25 -0.17 -13.46 -8.77
CA PHE A 25 -0.84 -14.60 -8.15
C PHE A 25 -2.34 -14.36 -7.95
N ILE A 26 -2.77 -13.16 -7.57
CA ILE A 26 -4.19 -12.85 -7.34
C ILE A 26 -4.93 -12.74 -8.68
N ASN A 27 -4.37 -12.07 -9.68
CA ASN A 27 -5.05 -11.88 -10.98
C ASN A 27 -5.18 -13.18 -11.77
N PHE A 28 -4.40 -14.20 -11.45
CA PHE A 28 -4.59 -15.54 -12.02
C PHE A 28 -5.94 -16.16 -11.61
N SER A 29 -6.48 -15.79 -10.45
CA SER A 29 -7.70 -16.38 -9.88
C SER A 29 -8.85 -15.39 -9.64
N MET A 30 -8.60 -14.07 -9.68
CA MET A 30 -9.56 -13.02 -9.31
C MET A 30 -9.38 -11.78 -10.20
N LEU A 31 -10.34 -10.84 -10.07
CA LEU A 31 -10.27 -9.55 -10.78
C LEU A 31 -9.15 -8.67 -10.23
N SER A 32 -8.54 -7.84 -11.10
CA SER A 32 -7.43 -6.93 -10.73
C SER A 32 -7.76 -5.98 -9.58
N GLN A 33 -9.02 -5.57 -9.46
CA GLN A 33 -9.51 -4.68 -8.40
C GLN A 33 -9.31 -5.26 -6.99
N PHE A 34 -9.44 -6.60 -6.83
CA PHE A 34 -9.20 -7.25 -5.53
C PHE A 34 -7.72 -7.20 -5.14
N SER A 35 -6.81 -7.38 -6.07
CA SER A 35 -5.38 -7.30 -5.78
C SER A 35 -4.97 -5.87 -5.40
N THR A 36 -5.47 -4.86 -6.10
CA THR A 36 -5.22 -3.44 -5.81
C THR A 36 -5.75 -3.05 -4.43
N LEU A 37 -7.00 -3.44 -4.11
CA LEU A 37 -7.58 -3.20 -2.79
C LEU A 37 -6.74 -3.86 -1.70
N PHE A 38 -6.41 -5.13 -1.85
CA PHE A 38 -5.59 -5.88 -0.89
C PHE A 38 -4.22 -5.22 -0.66
N ILE A 39 -3.51 -4.87 -1.73
CA ILE A 39 -2.19 -4.22 -1.66
C ILE A 39 -2.28 -2.89 -0.92
N ASN A 40 -3.27 -2.05 -1.23
CA ASN A 40 -3.39 -0.74 -0.61
C ASN A 40 -3.83 -0.84 0.86
N VAL A 41 -4.74 -1.74 1.21
CA VAL A 41 -5.17 -1.95 2.60
C VAL A 41 -4.05 -2.52 3.46
N VAL A 42 -3.39 -3.60 3.00
CA VAL A 42 -2.28 -4.23 3.71
C VAL A 42 -1.08 -3.27 3.80
N GLY A 43 -0.76 -2.58 2.72
CA GLY A 43 0.32 -1.59 2.70
C GLY A 43 0.06 -0.45 3.67
N SER A 44 -1.18 0.07 3.74
CA SER A 44 -1.57 1.12 4.69
C SER A 44 -1.51 0.64 6.14
N PHE A 45 -1.94 -0.59 6.41
CA PHE A 45 -1.83 -1.20 7.73
C PHE A 45 -0.37 -1.33 8.21
N LEU A 46 0.49 -1.89 7.35
CA LEU A 46 1.92 -2.02 7.63
C LEU A 46 2.59 -0.65 7.78
N PHE A 47 2.19 0.33 6.97
CA PHE A 47 2.66 1.71 7.09
C PHE A 47 2.35 2.27 8.48
N GLY A 48 1.12 2.09 8.97
CA GLY A 48 0.70 2.55 10.29
C GLY A 48 1.52 1.92 11.42
N ILE A 49 1.77 0.60 11.37
CA ILE A 49 2.60 -0.09 12.37
C ILE A 49 4.03 0.50 12.37
N ILE A 50 4.68 0.51 11.21
CA ILE A 50 6.08 0.95 11.10
C ILE A 50 6.23 2.42 11.46
N TYR A 51 5.29 3.26 11.03
CA TYR A 51 5.23 4.68 11.37
C TYR A 51 5.21 4.93 12.88
N SER A 52 4.53 4.08 13.65
CA SER A 52 4.42 4.21 15.10
C SER A 52 5.63 3.70 15.87
N ILE A 53 6.37 2.74 15.30
CA ILE A 53 7.48 2.07 16.00
C ILE A 53 8.82 2.75 15.71
N ILE A 54 9.01 3.30 14.52
CA ILE A 54 10.32 3.77 14.06
C ILE A 54 10.39 5.30 14.05
N ALA A 55 11.54 5.84 14.48
CA ALA A 55 11.82 7.27 14.39
C ALA A 55 11.74 7.76 12.93
N GLN A 56 10.90 8.75 12.67
CA GLN A 56 10.49 9.16 11.32
C GLN A 56 11.64 9.64 10.41
N ASN A 57 12.69 10.20 10.99
CA ASN A 57 13.83 10.71 10.23
C ASN A 57 15.02 9.72 10.16
N SER A 58 14.79 8.46 10.53
CA SER A 58 15.82 7.43 10.47
C SER A 58 16.03 6.90 9.04
N LEU A 59 17.21 6.36 8.75
CA LEU A 59 17.49 5.69 7.48
C LEU A 59 16.58 4.45 7.30
N ILE A 60 16.20 3.82 8.41
CA ILE A 60 15.29 2.67 8.41
C ILE A 60 13.88 3.11 8.01
N SER A 61 13.37 4.23 8.54
CA SER A 61 12.05 4.73 8.13
C SER A 61 12.03 5.10 6.65
N LEU A 62 13.10 5.70 6.15
CA LEU A 62 13.23 6.04 4.74
C LEU A 62 13.22 4.80 3.84
N PHE A 63 13.94 3.75 4.23
CA PHE A 63 13.98 2.47 3.50
C PHE A 63 12.63 1.78 3.52
N LEU A 64 11.99 1.65 4.69
CA LEU A 64 10.75 0.90 4.87
C LEU A 64 9.52 1.68 4.36
N LEU A 65 9.33 2.92 4.83
CA LEU A 65 8.11 3.69 4.52
C LEU A 65 8.16 4.27 3.10
N THR A 66 9.21 5.02 2.79
CA THR A 66 9.33 5.67 1.47
C THR A 66 9.74 4.68 0.39
N GLY A 67 10.68 3.78 0.69
CA GLY A 67 11.15 2.76 -0.25
C GLY A 67 10.13 1.63 -0.39
N ILE A 68 10.11 0.68 0.53
CA ILE A 68 9.34 -0.57 0.38
C ILE A 68 7.85 -0.29 0.28
N LEU A 69 7.24 0.39 1.25
CA LEU A 69 5.79 0.60 1.24
C LEU A 69 5.35 1.62 0.19
N GLY A 70 6.18 2.63 -0.11
CA GLY A 70 5.94 3.55 -1.23
C GLY A 70 5.95 2.86 -2.60
N GLY A 71 6.82 1.86 -2.79
CA GLY A 71 6.84 1.03 -3.99
C GLY A 71 5.75 -0.05 -4.01
N PHE A 72 5.33 -0.53 -2.84
CA PHE A 72 4.34 -1.60 -2.69
C PHE A 72 2.91 -1.10 -2.97
N THR A 73 2.48 0.01 -2.36
CA THR A 73 1.15 0.59 -2.56
C THR A 73 1.03 1.28 -3.92
N THR A 74 -0.19 1.42 -4.44
CA THR A 74 -0.39 2.02 -5.75
C THR A 74 -1.70 2.79 -5.87
N PHE A 75 -1.59 4.10 -6.08
CA PHE A 75 -2.74 4.94 -6.41
C PHE A 75 -3.02 4.92 -7.93
N SER A 76 -1.99 4.79 -8.76
CA SER A 76 -2.16 4.78 -10.21
C SER A 76 -2.97 3.57 -10.72
N GLN A 77 -2.69 2.37 -10.20
CA GLN A 77 -3.49 1.20 -10.53
C GLN A 77 -4.94 1.35 -10.03
N PHE A 78 -5.13 1.86 -8.81
CA PHE A 78 -6.46 2.16 -8.27
C PHE A 78 -7.25 3.10 -9.19
N THR A 79 -6.60 4.14 -9.73
CA THR A 79 -7.25 5.07 -10.68
C THR A 79 -7.63 4.37 -11.98
N MET A 80 -6.77 3.51 -12.51
CA MET A 80 -7.09 2.74 -13.73
C MET A 80 -8.23 1.76 -13.51
N ASP A 81 -8.25 1.07 -12.36
CA ASP A 81 -9.34 0.15 -12.00
C ASP A 81 -10.70 0.89 -11.92
N ILE A 82 -10.71 2.14 -11.41
CA ILE A 82 -11.92 2.98 -11.38
C ILE A 82 -12.41 3.30 -12.79
N ILE A 83 -11.50 3.69 -13.68
CA ILE A 83 -11.84 4.00 -15.09
C ILE A 83 -12.44 2.76 -15.76
N GLU A 84 -11.82 1.61 -15.57
CA GLU A 84 -12.26 0.34 -16.14
C GLU A 84 -13.63 -0.09 -15.60
N LEU A 85 -13.81 -0.08 -14.28
CA LEU A 85 -15.08 -0.41 -13.65
C LEU A 85 -16.22 0.53 -14.06
N ASN A 86 -15.93 1.81 -14.26
CA ASN A 86 -16.95 2.79 -14.64
C ASN A 86 -17.56 2.51 -16.02
N THR A 87 -16.84 1.82 -16.91
CA THR A 87 -17.39 1.37 -18.19
C THR A 87 -18.38 0.22 -18.04
N GLN A 88 -18.34 -0.48 -16.91
CA GLN A 88 -19.18 -1.66 -16.65
C GLN A 88 -20.36 -1.33 -15.72
N SER A 89 -20.10 -0.64 -14.60
CA SER A 89 -21.11 -0.33 -13.59
C SER A 89 -20.69 0.84 -12.70
N GLN A 90 -21.45 1.91 -12.69
CA GLN A 90 -21.24 3.06 -11.80
C GLN A 90 -21.35 2.68 -10.31
N ILE A 91 -22.27 1.76 -9.97
CA ILE A 91 -22.45 1.29 -8.59
C ILE A 91 -21.23 0.51 -8.12
N SER A 92 -20.73 -0.42 -8.93
CA SER A 92 -19.52 -1.19 -8.61
C SER A 92 -18.30 -0.28 -8.46
N THR A 93 -18.19 0.75 -9.31
CA THR A 93 -17.14 1.77 -9.22
C THR A 93 -17.19 2.52 -7.89
N LEU A 94 -18.36 2.97 -7.48
CA LEU A 94 -18.53 3.70 -6.22
C LEU A 94 -18.21 2.82 -5.01
N ILE A 95 -18.68 1.56 -5.01
CA ILE A 95 -18.38 0.60 -3.93
C ILE A 95 -16.88 0.33 -3.84
N TYR A 96 -16.23 0.10 -4.97
CA TYR A 96 -14.78 -0.13 -5.02
C TYR A 96 -13.99 1.10 -4.55
N PHE A 97 -14.36 2.30 -5.02
CA PHE A 97 -13.73 3.55 -4.62
C PHE A 97 -13.84 3.76 -3.10
N LEU A 98 -15.05 3.76 -2.56
CA LEU A 98 -15.29 3.97 -1.14
C LEU A 98 -14.67 2.87 -0.29
N GLY A 99 -14.80 1.61 -0.70
CA GLY A 99 -14.22 0.47 -0.01
C GLY A 99 -12.70 0.58 0.09
N THR A 100 -12.02 0.84 -1.02
CA THR A 100 -10.56 0.95 -1.03
C THR A 100 -10.08 2.10 -0.14
N VAL A 101 -10.70 3.27 -0.24
CA VAL A 101 -10.32 4.44 0.57
C VAL A 101 -10.58 4.18 2.06
N ILE A 102 -11.79 3.76 2.41
CA ILE A 102 -12.19 3.56 3.80
C ILE A 102 -11.35 2.46 4.46
N PHE A 103 -11.22 1.30 3.83
CA PHE A 103 -10.45 0.19 4.40
C PHE A 103 -8.95 0.48 4.48
N SER A 104 -8.38 1.25 3.56
CA SER A 104 -6.99 1.69 3.66
C SER A 104 -6.78 2.64 4.84
N ILE A 105 -7.69 3.60 5.05
CA ILE A 105 -7.61 4.51 6.20
C ILE A 105 -7.78 3.74 7.52
N LEU A 106 -8.80 2.88 7.62
CA LEU A 106 -9.02 2.06 8.80
C LEU A 106 -7.84 1.12 9.06
N GLY A 107 -7.27 0.54 8.02
CA GLY A 107 -6.06 -0.28 8.11
C GLY A 107 -4.88 0.51 8.69
N ALA A 108 -4.62 1.70 8.18
CA ALA A 108 -3.57 2.58 8.71
C ALA A 108 -3.80 2.95 10.17
N MET A 109 -5.03 3.33 10.54
CA MET A 109 -5.39 3.67 11.93
C MET A 109 -5.19 2.47 12.87
N LEU A 110 -5.62 1.28 12.45
CA LEU A 110 -5.40 0.05 13.21
C LEU A 110 -3.92 -0.27 13.36
N GLY A 111 -3.15 -0.08 12.29
CA GLY A 111 -1.69 -0.24 12.31
C GLY A 111 -1.02 0.71 13.30
N VAL A 112 -1.40 1.99 13.29
CA VAL A 112 -0.92 2.98 14.27
C VAL A 112 -1.28 2.58 15.70
N TYR A 113 -2.52 2.16 15.92
CA TYR A 113 -2.97 1.73 17.25
C TYR A 113 -2.17 0.53 17.78
N ILE A 114 -1.95 -0.49 16.94
CA ILE A 114 -1.17 -1.67 17.34
C ILE A 114 0.30 -1.30 17.55
N GLY A 115 0.90 -0.54 16.62
CA GLY A 115 2.31 -0.13 16.73
C GLY A 115 2.59 0.73 17.96
N SER A 116 1.68 1.63 18.33
CA SER A 116 1.81 2.44 19.55
C SER A 116 1.81 1.61 20.83
N LYS A 117 1.12 0.47 20.84
CA LYS A 117 1.13 -0.44 22.01
C LYS A 117 2.40 -1.28 22.13
N VAL A 118 3.16 -1.43 21.08
CA VAL A 118 4.44 -2.17 21.10
C VAL A 118 5.55 -1.30 21.69
N VAL A 119 5.43 0.02 21.59
CA VAL A 119 6.45 0.98 22.06
C VAL A 119 6.20 1.46 23.49
N ASN A 120 4.96 1.36 24.00
CA ASN A 120 4.57 1.68 25.38
C ASN A 120 4.54 0.42 26.25
#